data_2afae81de1cfcd59280b06010e261513
#
_entry.id   2afae81de1cfcd59280b06010e261513
#
_cell.length_a   1.000
_cell.length_b   1.000
_cell.length_c   1.000
_cell.angle_alpha   90.00
_cell.angle_beta   90.00
_cell.angle_gamma   90.00
#
_symmetry.space_group_name_H-M   'P 1'
#
loop_
_entity.id
_entity.type
_entity.pdbx_description
1 polymer ?
#
loop_
_entity_poly.entity_id
_entity_poly.type
_entity_poly.pdbx_seq_one_letter_code
_entity_poly.pdbx_strand_id
1 'polypeptide(L)'
;MIVFLTLIYVAVLFVLVKLKVLPNSKATWLSTIGWMVILLIFLFIPMQWGAPSGPVKVLTRAVPIVPNVAGQVVEVVAEPNVPMQKGDVLFRIDPEPFEIAAARAQATVSRVEAQIRQDRESLASAQAQLRQAIAQRDLAQSRFEDDSRLVESGAISENRLETRQTNLDAAQGAVDQAQAAVSRAQVELDALTPDGVVAKLAEAQAALDQAQWNLQETTVRAPSEGFVNNLAITEGQRVVSFPFSPAGVFVDTAEKALVVQVHQIYLRHLRPGQPAEIAFKIRPGELVTGTVDTIFDISSQGQAEVSGTVFQAGEIVSEPFIVTIIPDNPDILETIPPGAAGLAAMYTDSAAATHVIRKVIVRMNSILNYIRPGL
;
A
#
# COMPACT_ATOMS: atom_id res chain seq x y z
N MET A 1 14.59 30.25 -31.66
CA MET A 1 14.06 29.94 -33.00
C MET A 1 13.47 31.19 -33.67
N ILE A 2 12.52 31.92 -33.06
CA ILE A 2 11.97 33.16 -33.64
C ILE A 2 13.07 34.14 -33.98
N VAL A 3 14.02 34.36 -33.07
CA VAL A 3 15.20 35.21 -33.28
C VAL A 3 16.02 34.74 -34.49
N PHE A 4 16.26 33.42 -34.61
CA PHE A 4 17.01 32.87 -35.75
C PHE A 4 16.32 33.09 -37.09
N LEU A 5 15.01 32.83 -37.17
CA LEU A 5 14.21 33.08 -38.37
C LEU A 5 14.09 34.57 -38.71
N THR A 6 14.06 35.41 -37.67
CA THR A 6 14.05 36.86 -37.81
C THR A 6 15.41 37.36 -38.33
N LEU A 7 16.53 36.80 -37.86
CA LEU A 7 17.88 37.10 -38.35
C LEU A 7 18.04 36.71 -39.83
N ILE A 8 17.52 35.54 -40.24
CA ILE A 8 17.52 35.13 -41.64
C ILE A 8 16.73 36.12 -42.47
N TYR A 9 15.53 36.53 -42.02
CA TYR A 9 14.71 37.53 -42.70
C TYR A 9 15.45 38.89 -42.82
N VAL A 10 16.09 39.36 -41.75
CA VAL A 10 16.88 40.57 -41.74
C VAL A 10 18.09 40.47 -42.72
N ALA A 11 18.75 39.30 -42.74
CA ALA A 11 19.85 39.07 -43.70
C ALA A 11 19.38 39.11 -45.15
N VAL A 12 18.19 38.49 -45.44
CA VAL A 12 17.59 38.52 -46.79
C VAL A 12 17.19 39.97 -47.14
N LEU A 13 16.57 40.71 -46.23
CA LEU A 13 16.23 42.11 -46.44
C LEU A 13 17.50 42.95 -46.72
N PHE A 14 18.55 42.74 -45.96
CA PHE A 14 19.83 43.45 -46.16
C PHE A 14 20.38 43.20 -47.56
N VAL A 15 20.35 41.98 -48.05
CA VAL A 15 20.80 41.61 -49.40
C VAL A 15 19.92 42.27 -50.45
N LEU A 16 18.56 42.24 -50.31
CA LEU A 16 17.63 42.82 -51.23
C LEU A 16 17.77 44.37 -51.31
N VAL A 17 17.99 45.04 -50.19
CA VAL A 17 18.27 46.49 -50.13
C VAL A 17 19.60 46.80 -50.80
N LYS A 18 20.65 45.97 -50.59
CA LYS A 18 21.97 46.17 -51.26
C LYS A 18 21.92 45.95 -52.75
N LEU A 19 21.08 45.02 -53.21
CA LEU A 19 20.80 44.77 -54.64
C LEU A 19 19.87 45.85 -55.26
N LYS A 20 19.45 46.87 -54.50
CA LYS A 20 18.52 47.94 -54.92
C LYS A 20 17.13 47.44 -55.42
N VAL A 21 16.76 46.21 -55.01
CA VAL A 21 15.41 45.66 -55.30
C VAL A 21 14.37 46.29 -54.39
N LEU A 22 14.72 46.58 -53.13
CA LEU A 22 13.87 47.27 -52.18
C LEU A 22 14.49 48.64 -51.79
N PRO A 23 13.61 49.67 -51.59
CA PRO A 23 14.07 50.98 -51.15
C PRO A 23 14.57 50.91 -49.70
N ASN A 24 15.68 51.58 -49.41
CA ASN A 24 16.16 51.72 -48.07
C ASN A 24 15.32 52.74 -47.27
N SER A 25 14.14 52.34 -46.86
CA SER A 25 13.18 53.17 -46.13
C SER A 25 12.95 52.64 -44.72
N LYS A 26 12.45 53.53 -43.84
CA LYS A 26 12.04 53.12 -42.48
C LYS A 26 10.96 52.03 -42.52
N ALA A 27 10.09 52.07 -43.53
CA ALA A 27 9.04 51.08 -43.72
C ALA A 27 9.57 49.66 -44.01
N THR A 28 10.66 49.56 -44.82
CA THR A 28 11.34 48.27 -45.12
C THR A 28 11.88 47.62 -43.88
N TRP A 29 12.49 48.39 -42.96
CA TRP A 29 12.98 47.88 -41.70
C TRP A 29 11.88 47.62 -40.68
N LEU A 30 10.75 48.33 -40.72
CA LEU A 30 9.59 48.11 -39.88
C LEU A 30 8.89 46.77 -40.23
N SER A 31 9.07 46.27 -41.47
CA SER A 31 8.53 44.96 -41.89
C SER A 31 9.09 43.81 -41.07
N THR A 32 10.24 43.98 -40.46
CA THR A 32 10.84 42.99 -39.52
C THR A 32 9.96 42.77 -38.31
N ILE A 33 9.33 43.84 -37.81
CA ILE A 33 8.38 43.74 -36.69
C ILE A 33 7.12 42.98 -37.13
N GLY A 34 6.60 43.34 -38.32
CA GLY A 34 5.46 42.61 -38.92
C GLY A 34 5.73 41.12 -39.11
N TRP A 35 6.94 40.77 -39.61
CA TRP A 35 7.40 39.41 -39.74
C TRP A 35 7.45 38.66 -38.40
N MET A 36 8.00 39.33 -37.37
CA MET A 36 8.06 38.75 -36.02
C MET A 36 6.66 38.48 -35.45
N VAL A 37 5.71 39.39 -35.66
CA VAL A 37 4.29 39.22 -35.25
C VAL A 37 3.65 38.05 -36.00
N ILE A 38 3.89 37.96 -37.32
CA ILE A 38 3.40 36.82 -38.13
C ILE A 38 3.95 35.51 -37.62
N LEU A 39 5.24 35.40 -37.35
CA LEU A 39 5.86 34.19 -36.77
C LEU A 39 5.27 33.87 -35.41
N LEU A 40 5.01 34.85 -34.56
CA LEU A 40 4.39 34.64 -33.26
C LEU A 40 2.98 34.02 -33.40
N ILE A 41 2.14 34.62 -34.24
CA ILE A 41 0.72 34.21 -34.38
C ILE A 41 0.59 32.88 -35.12
N PHE A 42 1.29 32.68 -36.24
CA PHE A 42 1.08 31.55 -37.13
C PHE A 42 2.00 30.37 -36.84
N LEU A 43 3.05 30.56 -36.12
CA LEU A 43 4.03 29.50 -35.82
C LEU A 43 4.14 29.19 -34.35
N PHE A 44 4.38 30.19 -33.51
CA PHE A 44 4.68 29.95 -32.08
C PHE A 44 3.43 29.58 -31.29
N ILE A 45 2.29 30.28 -31.49
CA ILE A 45 1.05 29.99 -30.78
C ILE A 45 0.50 28.60 -31.16
N PRO A 46 0.34 28.24 -32.45
CA PRO A 46 -0.09 26.89 -32.82
C PRO A 46 0.85 25.78 -32.40
N MET A 47 2.15 26.04 -32.35
CA MET A 47 3.15 25.09 -31.88
C MET A 47 2.91 24.70 -30.40
N GLN A 48 2.45 25.63 -29.57
CA GLN A 48 2.15 25.34 -28.15
C GLN A 48 0.95 24.43 -27.99
N TRP A 49 0.01 24.46 -28.95
CA TRP A 49 -1.16 23.55 -28.94
C TRP A 49 -0.87 22.22 -29.61
N GLY A 50 -0.11 22.24 -30.72
CA GLY A 50 0.26 21.05 -31.48
C GLY A 50 1.29 20.19 -30.79
N ALA A 51 2.23 20.80 -30.08
CA ALA A 51 3.30 20.09 -29.38
C ALA A 51 3.64 20.78 -28.07
N PRO A 52 2.76 20.69 -27.05
CA PRO A 52 3.08 21.19 -25.72
C PRO A 52 4.35 20.51 -25.17
N SER A 53 5.12 21.28 -24.42
CA SER A 53 6.33 20.78 -23.79
C SER A 53 6.42 21.24 -22.34
N GLY A 54 7.09 20.43 -21.53
CA GLY A 54 7.28 20.73 -20.13
C GLY A 54 8.50 20.03 -19.56
N PRO A 55 8.97 20.46 -18.37
CA PRO A 55 10.02 19.75 -17.67
C PRO A 55 9.56 18.35 -17.31
N VAL A 56 10.42 17.38 -17.53
CA VAL A 56 10.23 15.97 -17.14
C VAL A 56 11.19 15.61 -16.02
N LYS A 57 10.72 14.76 -15.11
CA LYS A 57 11.53 14.21 -14.03
C LYS A 57 11.22 12.72 -13.87
N VAL A 58 12.26 11.93 -13.58
CA VAL A 58 12.11 10.54 -13.17
C VAL A 58 11.78 10.52 -11.69
N LEU A 59 10.60 10.04 -11.35
CA LEU A 59 10.17 9.84 -9.97
C LEU A 59 10.21 8.36 -9.62
N THR A 60 10.53 8.08 -8.38
CA THR A 60 10.43 6.75 -7.75
C THR A 60 9.64 6.88 -6.46
N ARG A 61 9.09 5.78 -6.00
CA ARG A 61 8.39 5.75 -4.73
C ARG A 61 9.39 5.77 -3.58
N ALA A 62 9.29 6.74 -2.71
CA ALA A 62 10.01 6.78 -1.45
C ALA A 62 9.08 6.31 -0.34
N VAL A 63 9.47 5.25 0.39
CA VAL A 63 8.68 4.65 1.47
C VAL A 63 9.40 4.89 2.79
N PRO A 64 8.76 5.54 3.78
CA PRO A 64 9.35 5.66 5.10
C PRO A 64 9.46 4.28 5.76
N ILE A 65 10.61 3.97 6.31
CA ILE A 65 10.85 2.73 7.05
C ILE A 65 10.39 2.95 8.49
N VAL A 66 9.21 2.39 8.82
CA VAL A 66 8.63 2.43 10.17
C VAL A 66 8.58 1.00 10.69
N PRO A 67 9.26 0.66 11.78
CA PRO A 67 9.18 -0.68 12.36
C PRO A 67 7.80 -0.92 12.98
N ASN A 68 7.29 -2.13 12.85
CA ASN A 68 5.99 -2.52 13.42
C ASN A 68 6.04 -2.73 14.93
N VAL A 69 7.24 -2.99 15.48
CA VAL A 69 7.47 -3.16 16.91
C VAL A 69 8.52 -2.17 17.42
N ALA A 70 8.37 -1.75 18.67
CA ALA A 70 9.29 -0.83 19.33
C ALA A 70 10.35 -1.59 20.14
N GLY A 71 11.63 -1.22 20.02
CA GLY A 71 12.70 -1.86 20.76
C GLY A 71 14.05 -1.23 20.52
N GLN A 72 15.11 -1.81 21.08
CA GLN A 72 16.48 -1.37 20.86
C GLN A 72 17.04 -2.01 19.60
N VAL A 73 17.71 -1.27 18.75
CA VAL A 73 18.39 -1.77 17.56
C VAL A 73 19.68 -2.46 18.00
N VAL A 74 19.83 -3.73 17.63
CA VAL A 74 21.03 -4.53 17.94
C VAL A 74 21.99 -4.62 16.79
N GLU A 75 21.49 -4.51 15.56
CA GLU A 75 22.31 -4.62 14.35
C GLU A 75 21.69 -3.78 13.22
N VAL A 76 22.54 -3.06 12.48
CA VAL A 76 22.17 -2.33 11.27
C VAL A 76 22.92 -2.95 10.09
N VAL A 77 22.20 -3.66 9.22
CA VAL A 77 22.77 -4.42 8.10
C VAL A 77 22.79 -3.58 6.82
N ALA A 78 21.76 -2.75 6.61
CA ALA A 78 21.61 -1.96 5.40
C ALA A 78 22.63 -0.83 5.35
N GLU A 79 23.38 -0.77 4.25
CA GLU A 79 24.27 0.37 3.94
C GLU A 79 23.53 1.38 3.04
N PRO A 80 23.72 2.69 3.26
CA PRO A 80 23.10 3.71 2.42
C PRO A 80 23.52 3.61 0.95
N ASN A 81 22.57 3.76 0.03
CA ASN A 81 22.75 3.73 -1.42
C ASN A 81 23.29 2.42 -2.01
N VAL A 82 23.26 1.32 -1.26
CA VAL A 82 23.56 -0.02 -1.77
C VAL A 82 22.27 -0.68 -2.24
N PRO A 83 22.23 -1.21 -3.48
CA PRO A 83 21.05 -1.92 -4.00
C PRO A 83 20.73 -3.17 -3.16
N MET A 84 19.47 -3.34 -2.85
CA MET A 84 18.93 -4.45 -2.04
C MET A 84 17.74 -5.09 -2.76
N GLN A 85 17.54 -6.38 -2.51
CA GLN A 85 16.39 -7.12 -3.01
C GLN A 85 15.25 -7.11 -1.98
N LYS A 86 14.03 -7.39 -2.46
CA LYS A 86 12.88 -7.58 -1.59
C LYS A 86 13.15 -8.69 -0.57
N GLY A 87 12.96 -8.37 0.71
CA GLY A 87 13.15 -9.30 1.83
C GLY A 87 14.53 -9.23 2.49
N ASP A 88 15.50 -8.50 1.90
CA ASP A 88 16.80 -8.28 2.54
C ASP A 88 16.63 -7.57 3.89
N VAL A 89 17.50 -7.90 4.84
CA VAL A 89 17.43 -7.35 6.20
C VAL A 89 17.98 -5.92 6.20
N LEU A 90 17.19 -4.98 6.70
CA LEU A 90 17.62 -3.59 6.89
C LEU A 90 18.30 -3.41 8.26
N PHE A 91 17.64 -3.81 9.31
CA PHE A 91 18.17 -3.79 10.68
C PHE A 91 17.40 -4.78 11.57
N ARG A 92 17.95 -5.06 12.74
CA ARG A 92 17.36 -5.96 13.74
C ARG A 92 17.13 -5.23 15.04
N ILE A 93 15.95 -5.45 15.60
CA ILE A 93 15.56 -5.02 16.94
C ILE A 93 15.84 -6.19 17.88
N ASP A 94 16.19 -5.91 19.14
CA ASP A 94 16.42 -6.90 20.17
C ASP A 94 15.26 -7.91 20.26
N PRO A 95 15.47 -9.20 19.90
CA PRO A 95 14.41 -10.20 19.87
C PRO A 95 14.09 -10.77 21.27
N GLU A 96 14.98 -10.64 22.26
CA GLU A 96 14.87 -11.33 23.56
C GLU A 96 13.52 -11.06 24.27
N PRO A 97 13.02 -9.82 24.38
CA PRO A 97 11.73 -9.56 25.00
C PRO A 97 10.56 -10.22 24.26
N PHE A 98 10.65 -10.32 22.95
CA PHE A 98 9.62 -10.92 22.09
C PHE A 98 9.68 -12.46 22.11
N GLU A 99 10.87 -13.05 22.20
CA GLU A 99 11.06 -14.50 22.41
C GLU A 99 10.45 -14.94 23.75
N ILE A 100 10.69 -14.17 24.81
CA ILE A 100 10.09 -14.42 26.13
C ILE A 100 8.55 -14.32 26.05
N ALA A 101 8.03 -13.32 25.32
CA ALA A 101 6.57 -13.17 25.14
C ALA A 101 5.96 -14.35 24.36
N ALA A 102 6.59 -14.80 23.29
CA ALA A 102 6.17 -15.95 22.52
C ALA A 102 6.21 -17.25 23.33
N ALA A 103 7.28 -17.45 24.10
CA ALA A 103 7.39 -18.60 24.99
C ALA A 103 6.31 -18.64 26.09
N ARG A 104 5.95 -17.47 26.65
CA ARG A 104 4.85 -17.33 27.62
C ARG A 104 3.49 -17.64 26.98
N ALA A 105 3.23 -17.15 25.78
CA ALA A 105 2.00 -17.43 25.04
C ALA A 105 1.90 -18.93 24.70
N GLN A 106 2.99 -19.56 24.27
CA GLN A 106 3.06 -21.01 24.01
C GLN A 106 2.75 -21.82 25.27
N ALA A 107 3.31 -21.45 26.42
CA ALA A 107 3.02 -22.10 27.69
C ALA A 107 1.54 -21.96 28.09
N THR A 108 0.92 -20.81 27.74
CA THR A 108 -0.53 -20.61 27.97
C THR A 108 -1.38 -21.53 27.10
N VAL A 109 -1.05 -21.70 25.82
CA VAL A 109 -1.73 -22.68 24.95
C VAL A 109 -1.65 -24.09 25.56
N SER A 110 -0.44 -24.52 25.92
CA SER A 110 -0.25 -25.87 26.53
C SER A 110 -1.05 -26.07 27.82
N ARG A 111 -1.16 -25.02 28.65
CA ARG A 111 -1.98 -25.06 29.88
C ARG A 111 -3.47 -25.16 29.57
N VAL A 112 -3.97 -24.38 28.57
CA VAL A 112 -5.38 -24.42 28.16
C VAL A 112 -5.72 -25.79 27.56
N GLU A 113 -4.85 -26.36 26.74
CA GLU A 113 -5.03 -27.71 26.20
C GLU A 113 -5.10 -28.78 27.32
N ALA A 114 -4.25 -28.66 28.35
CA ALA A 114 -4.31 -29.55 29.49
C ALA A 114 -5.66 -29.39 30.23
N GLN A 115 -6.12 -28.18 30.43
CA GLN A 115 -7.42 -27.90 31.04
C GLN A 115 -8.57 -28.53 30.27
N ILE A 116 -8.58 -28.36 28.94
CA ILE A 116 -9.60 -28.95 28.06
C ILE A 116 -9.60 -30.48 28.16
N ARG A 117 -8.44 -31.11 28.24
CA ARG A 117 -8.36 -32.56 28.47
C ARG A 117 -8.99 -32.95 29.80
N GLN A 118 -8.68 -32.22 30.88
CA GLN A 118 -9.26 -32.43 32.19
C GLN A 118 -10.78 -32.23 32.19
N ASP A 119 -11.30 -31.21 31.51
CA ASP A 119 -12.73 -30.94 31.38
C ASP A 119 -13.43 -32.07 30.62
N ARG A 120 -12.81 -32.64 29.58
CA ARG A 120 -13.37 -33.81 28.85
C ARG A 120 -13.37 -35.06 29.72
N GLU A 121 -12.38 -35.32 30.53
CA GLU A 121 -12.36 -36.42 31.47
C GLU A 121 -13.44 -36.24 32.56
N SER A 122 -13.63 -35.04 33.06
CA SER A 122 -14.69 -34.67 33.99
C SER A 122 -16.07 -34.93 33.40
N LEU A 123 -16.30 -34.52 32.13
CA LEU A 123 -17.53 -34.82 31.41
C LEU A 123 -17.74 -36.35 31.27
N ALA A 124 -16.72 -37.10 30.88
CA ALA A 124 -16.82 -38.56 30.74
C ALA A 124 -17.16 -39.23 32.07
N SER A 125 -16.57 -38.76 33.19
CA SER A 125 -16.91 -39.24 34.54
C SER A 125 -18.39 -38.94 34.92
N ALA A 126 -18.84 -37.70 34.69
CA ALA A 126 -20.24 -37.34 34.93
C ALA A 126 -21.23 -38.15 34.09
N GLN A 127 -20.90 -38.42 32.82
CA GLN A 127 -21.71 -39.31 31.98
C GLN A 127 -21.76 -40.74 32.47
N ALA A 128 -20.65 -41.26 33.04
CA ALA A 128 -20.63 -42.59 33.63
C ALA A 128 -21.53 -42.66 34.89
N GLN A 129 -21.48 -41.62 35.73
CA GLN A 129 -22.39 -41.51 36.89
C GLN A 129 -23.85 -41.43 36.49
N LEU A 130 -24.18 -40.66 35.41
CA LEU A 130 -25.54 -40.61 34.89
C LEU A 130 -26.00 -41.98 34.41
N ARG A 131 -25.19 -42.71 33.65
CA ARG A 131 -25.53 -44.09 33.24
C ARG A 131 -25.81 -45.02 34.45
N GLN A 132 -25.02 -44.91 35.51
CA GLN A 132 -25.21 -45.67 36.73
C GLN A 132 -26.53 -45.28 37.42
N ALA A 133 -26.85 -44.01 37.55
CA ALA A 133 -28.11 -43.52 38.13
C ALA A 133 -29.32 -43.99 37.34
N ILE A 134 -29.27 -43.94 36.00
CA ILE A 134 -30.33 -44.45 35.11
C ILE A 134 -30.55 -45.93 35.35
N ALA A 135 -29.50 -46.75 35.41
CA ALA A 135 -29.64 -48.19 35.69
C ALA A 135 -30.28 -48.48 37.03
N GLN A 136 -29.95 -47.67 38.06
CA GLN A 136 -30.58 -47.78 39.40
C GLN A 136 -32.06 -47.40 39.37
N ARG A 137 -32.43 -46.32 38.65
CA ARG A 137 -33.79 -45.89 38.47
C ARG A 137 -34.61 -46.96 37.71
N ASP A 138 -34.07 -47.53 36.64
CA ASP A 138 -34.74 -48.59 35.87
C ASP A 138 -34.99 -49.84 36.71
N LEU A 139 -34.06 -50.23 37.56
CA LEU A 139 -34.24 -51.34 38.50
C LEU A 139 -35.30 -51.01 39.56
N ALA A 140 -35.32 -49.77 40.08
CA ALA A 140 -36.31 -49.36 41.07
C ALA A 140 -37.71 -49.30 40.42
N GLN A 141 -37.83 -48.85 39.19
CA GLN A 141 -39.05 -48.81 38.42
C GLN A 141 -39.59 -50.23 38.15
N SER A 142 -38.75 -51.14 37.67
CA SER A 142 -39.16 -52.52 37.42
C SER A 142 -39.72 -53.20 38.74
N ARG A 143 -39.06 -52.97 39.88
CA ARG A 143 -39.51 -53.46 41.17
C ARG A 143 -40.83 -52.86 41.63
N PHE A 144 -41.04 -51.55 41.36
CA PHE A 144 -42.29 -50.89 41.63
C PHE A 144 -43.43 -51.44 40.76
N GLU A 145 -43.21 -51.62 39.47
CA GLU A 145 -44.18 -52.21 38.53
C GLU A 145 -44.56 -53.65 38.90
N ASP A 146 -43.57 -54.47 39.31
CA ASP A 146 -43.77 -55.82 39.76
C ASP A 146 -44.60 -55.87 41.08
N ASP A 147 -44.23 -55.07 42.08
CA ASP A 147 -44.95 -54.96 43.34
C ASP A 147 -46.35 -54.35 43.16
N SER A 148 -46.53 -53.40 42.22
CA SER A 148 -47.90 -52.89 41.91
C SER A 148 -48.84 -53.93 41.38
N ARG A 149 -48.39 -54.85 40.52
CA ARG A 149 -49.18 -55.98 40.03
C ARG A 149 -49.54 -57.00 41.17
N LEU A 150 -48.62 -57.12 42.11
CA LEU A 150 -48.86 -58.04 43.29
C LEU A 150 -49.81 -57.46 44.32
N VAL A 151 -49.86 -56.11 44.48
CA VAL A 151 -50.91 -55.46 45.32
C VAL A 151 -52.30 -55.65 44.75
N GLU A 152 -52.47 -55.50 43.44
CA GLU A 152 -53.78 -55.74 42.76
C GLU A 152 -54.29 -57.15 42.96
N SER A 153 -53.36 -58.12 43.09
CA SER A 153 -53.71 -59.51 43.39
C SER A 153 -53.86 -59.79 44.90
N GLY A 154 -53.66 -58.80 45.77
CA GLY A 154 -53.75 -58.97 47.24
C GLY A 154 -52.55 -59.71 47.84
N ALA A 155 -51.41 -59.90 47.10
CA ALA A 155 -50.29 -60.70 47.55
C ALA A 155 -49.32 -59.92 48.42
N ILE A 156 -49.34 -58.57 48.40
CA ILE A 156 -48.45 -57.69 49.23
C ILE A 156 -49.25 -56.49 49.75
N SER A 157 -48.76 -55.83 50.82
CA SER A 157 -49.42 -54.68 51.46
C SER A 157 -49.13 -53.34 50.72
N GLU A 158 -50.08 -52.40 50.79
CA GLU A 158 -49.99 -51.05 50.23
C GLU A 158 -48.75 -50.31 50.78
N ASN A 159 -48.37 -50.44 52.04
CA ASN A 159 -47.23 -49.86 52.67
C ASN A 159 -45.86 -50.26 51.99
N ARG A 160 -45.84 -51.48 51.47
CA ARG A 160 -44.66 -51.98 50.71
C ARG A 160 -44.60 -51.29 49.32
N LEU A 161 -45.76 -51.07 48.67
CA LEU A 161 -45.78 -50.33 47.41
C LEU A 161 -45.37 -48.86 47.59
N GLU A 162 -45.84 -48.18 48.65
CA GLU A 162 -45.45 -46.84 49.02
C GLU A 162 -43.92 -46.73 49.25
N THR A 163 -43.30 -47.73 49.92
CA THR A 163 -41.89 -47.83 50.06
C THR A 163 -41.18 -47.95 48.70
N ARG A 164 -41.72 -48.70 47.74
CA ARG A 164 -41.19 -48.81 46.38
C ARG A 164 -41.26 -47.51 45.62
N GLN A 165 -42.42 -46.81 45.75
CA GLN A 165 -42.56 -45.47 45.14
C GLN A 165 -41.57 -44.50 45.65
N THR A 166 -41.38 -44.45 46.99
CA THR A 166 -40.33 -43.54 47.59
C THR A 166 -38.94 -43.90 47.12
N ASN A 167 -38.62 -45.19 46.94
CA ASN A 167 -37.32 -45.57 46.36
C ASN A 167 -37.18 -45.21 44.88
N LEU A 168 -38.25 -45.28 44.09
CA LEU A 168 -38.26 -44.83 42.70
C LEU A 168 -38.05 -43.33 42.63
N ASP A 169 -38.75 -42.55 43.44
CA ASP A 169 -38.64 -41.09 43.49
C ASP A 169 -37.22 -40.66 43.87
N ALA A 170 -36.61 -41.36 44.87
CA ALA A 170 -35.23 -41.12 45.23
C ALA A 170 -34.25 -41.44 44.11
N ALA A 171 -34.50 -42.55 43.37
CA ALA A 171 -33.65 -42.91 42.23
C ALA A 171 -33.83 -41.94 41.06
N GLN A 172 -35.03 -41.41 40.82
CA GLN A 172 -35.26 -40.35 39.85
C GLN A 172 -34.52 -39.07 40.22
N GLY A 173 -34.57 -38.63 41.47
CA GLY A 173 -33.78 -37.49 41.97
C GLY A 173 -32.27 -37.66 41.78
N ALA A 174 -31.76 -38.90 41.92
CA ALA A 174 -30.36 -39.17 41.61
C ALA A 174 -30.02 -39.03 40.10
N VAL A 175 -30.93 -39.41 39.20
CA VAL A 175 -30.76 -39.18 37.76
C VAL A 175 -30.75 -37.71 37.46
N ASP A 176 -31.67 -36.92 38.00
CA ASP A 176 -31.74 -35.46 37.77
C ASP A 176 -30.48 -34.77 38.27
N GLN A 177 -29.93 -35.19 39.41
CA GLN A 177 -28.68 -34.69 39.94
C GLN A 177 -27.49 -35.01 39.03
N ALA A 178 -27.41 -36.24 38.54
CA ALA A 178 -26.37 -36.68 37.63
C ALA A 178 -26.46 -36.00 36.28
N GLN A 179 -27.66 -35.79 35.75
CA GLN A 179 -27.89 -35.03 34.52
C GLN A 179 -27.47 -33.59 34.66
N ALA A 180 -27.74 -32.94 35.79
CA ALA A 180 -27.28 -31.59 36.06
C ALA A 180 -25.73 -31.50 36.15
N ALA A 181 -25.06 -32.57 36.62
CA ALA A 181 -23.61 -32.65 36.63
C ALA A 181 -23.03 -32.77 35.22
N VAL A 182 -23.64 -33.57 34.33
CA VAL A 182 -23.26 -33.64 32.91
C VAL A 182 -23.43 -32.28 32.24
N SER A 183 -24.59 -31.63 32.42
CA SER A 183 -24.83 -30.31 31.81
C SER A 183 -23.80 -29.27 32.26
N ARG A 184 -23.40 -29.24 33.53
CA ARG A 184 -22.36 -28.34 34.03
C ARG A 184 -21.00 -28.62 33.40
N ALA A 185 -20.60 -29.88 33.30
CA ALA A 185 -19.33 -30.25 32.67
C ALA A 185 -19.32 -29.98 31.17
N GLN A 186 -20.45 -30.01 30.53
CA GLN A 186 -20.58 -29.74 29.08
C GLN A 186 -20.49 -28.26 28.74
N VAL A 187 -21.04 -27.37 29.56
CA VAL A 187 -21.04 -25.90 29.33
C VAL A 187 -19.60 -25.37 29.10
N GLU A 188 -18.61 -25.88 29.83
CA GLU A 188 -17.20 -25.45 29.67
C GLU A 188 -16.60 -25.86 28.33
N LEU A 189 -17.11 -26.89 27.67
CA LEU A 189 -16.67 -27.40 26.38
C LEU A 189 -17.52 -26.91 25.21
N ASP A 190 -18.75 -26.45 25.45
CA ASP A 190 -19.69 -26.00 24.40
C ASP A 190 -19.46 -24.55 23.96
N ALA A 191 -18.58 -23.80 24.66
CA ALA A 191 -18.18 -22.46 24.21
C ALA A 191 -17.22 -22.59 23.00
N LEU A 192 -17.82 -22.76 21.81
CA LEU A 192 -17.08 -22.98 20.57
C LEU A 192 -17.07 -21.69 19.73
N THR A 193 -15.97 -21.50 19.00
CA THR A 193 -15.89 -20.53 17.90
C THR A 193 -16.69 -21.03 16.69
N PRO A 194 -17.00 -20.18 15.68
CA PRO A 194 -17.67 -20.61 14.44
C PRO A 194 -16.99 -21.80 13.75
N ASP A 195 -15.67 -21.93 13.91
CA ASP A 195 -14.86 -23.01 13.34
C ASP A 195 -14.87 -24.29 14.19
N GLY A 196 -15.65 -24.34 15.29
CA GLY A 196 -15.78 -25.51 16.15
C GLY A 196 -14.63 -25.74 17.13
N VAL A 197 -13.77 -24.74 17.35
CA VAL A 197 -12.68 -24.78 18.33
C VAL A 197 -13.17 -24.23 19.68
N VAL A 198 -12.74 -24.83 20.80
CA VAL A 198 -13.06 -24.30 22.13
C VAL A 198 -12.53 -22.85 22.25
N ALA A 199 -13.41 -21.91 22.58
CA ALA A 199 -13.11 -20.48 22.57
C ALA A 199 -11.86 -20.08 23.36
N LYS A 200 -11.67 -20.70 24.54
CA LYS A 200 -10.46 -20.49 25.37
C LYS A 200 -9.16 -20.89 24.65
N LEU A 201 -9.23 -21.96 23.83
CA LEU A 201 -8.06 -22.41 23.05
C LEU A 201 -7.79 -21.46 21.88
N ALA A 202 -8.84 -21.05 21.18
CA ALA A 202 -8.71 -20.07 20.08
C ALA A 202 -8.13 -18.74 20.56
N GLU A 203 -8.55 -18.24 21.72
CA GLU A 203 -7.97 -17.03 22.35
C GLU A 203 -6.48 -17.20 22.65
N ALA A 204 -6.11 -18.33 23.26
CA ALA A 204 -4.71 -18.63 23.60
C ALA A 204 -3.83 -18.76 22.33
N GLN A 205 -4.35 -19.38 21.26
CA GLN A 205 -3.69 -19.49 19.97
C GLN A 205 -3.50 -18.13 19.31
N ALA A 206 -4.54 -17.29 19.30
CA ALA A 206 -4.46 -15.93 18.75
C ALA A 206 -3.42 -15.07 19.49
N ALA A 207 -3.31 -15.23 20.81
CA ALA A 207 -2.27 -14.56 21.59
C ALA A 207 -0.87 -15.06 21.25
N LEU A 208 -0.70 -16.36 20.97
CA LEU A 208 0.56 -16.96 20.53
C LEU A 208 0.94 -16.43 19.12
N ASP A 209 -0.01 -16.43 18.19
CA ASP A 209 0.20 -15.95 16.83
C ASP A 209 0.63 -14.47 16.83
N GLN A 210 -0.01 -13.66 17.66
CA GLN A 210 0.37 -12.24 17.84
C GLN A 210 1.80 -12.09 18.40
N ALA A 211 2.17 -12.91 19.38
CA ALA A 211 3.52 -12.84 19.96
C ALA A 211 4.59 -13.32 18.97
N GLN A 212 4.31 -14.34 18.16
CA GLN A 212 5.18 -14.82 17.11
C GLN A 212 5.32 -13.80 15.97
N TRP A 213 4.21 -13.15 15.57
CA TRP A 213 4.24 -12.07 14.59
C TRP A 213 5.12 -10.91 15.09
N ASN A 214 4.94 -10.47 16.33
CA ASN A 214 5.79 -9.44 16.92
C ASN A 214 7.29 -9.82 16.92
N LEU A 215 7.60 -11.10 17.18
CA LEU A 215 8.96 -11.62 17.11
C LEU A 215 9.51 -11.58 15.67
N GLN A 216 8.71 -11.94 14.68
CA GLN A 216 9.12 -11.85 13.27
C GLN A 216 9.41 -10.41 12.85
N GLU A 217 8.59 -9.46 13.33
CA GLU A 217 8.72 -8.03 13.04
C GLU A 217 9.93 -7.36 13.72
N THR A 218 10.66 -8.06 14.60
CA THR A 218 11.96 -7.58 15.11
C THR A 218 13.02 -7.52 14.02
N THR A 219 12.86 -8.27 12.93
CA THR A 219 13.72 -8.21 11.75
C THR A 219 13.05 -7.38 10.67
N VAL A 220 13.44 -6.12 10.54
CA VAL A 220 12.91 -5.20 9.55
C VAL A 220 13.55 -5.47 8.19
N ARG A 221 12.73 -5.66 7.16
CA ARG A 221 13.16 -6.07 5.82
C ARG A 221 12.77 -5.07 4.74
N ALA A 222 13.49 -5.10 3.62
CA ALA A 222 13.19 -4.32 2.42
C ALA A 222 11.83 -4.73 1.82
N PRO A 223 10.91 -3.77 1.58
CA PRO A 223 9.57 -4.06 1.06
C PRO A 223 9.56 -4.42 -0.44
N SER A 224 10.55 -3.95 -1.19
CA SER A 224 10.71 -4.12 -2.64
C SER A 224 12.18 -4.10 -3.03
N GLU A 225 12.47 -4.16 -4.34
CA GLU A 225 13.81 -3.88 -4.85
C GLU A 225 14.09 -2.38 -4.77
N GLY A 226 15.29 -2.01 -4.29
CA GLY A 226 15.63 -0.61 -4.11
C GLY A 226 16.88 -0.41 -3.25
N PHE A 227 16.97 0.73 -2.63
CA PHE A 227 18.07 1.06 -1.70
C PHE A 227 17.59 1.97 -0.58
N VAL A 228 18.29 1.93 0.53
CA VAL A 228 18.07 2.88 1.63
C VAL A 228 18.85 4.17 1.32
N ASN A 229 18.15 5.29 1.21
CA ASN A 229 18.79 6.57 0.95
C ASN A 229 19.34 7.20 2.24
N ASN A 230 18.53 7.18 3.30
CA ASN A 230 18.92 7.74 4.59
C ASN A 230 18.43 6.82 5.70
N LEU A 231 19.36 6.26 6.46
CA LEU A 231 19.09 5.48 7.66
C LEU A 231 19.50 6.32 8.88
N ALA A 232 18.50 6.81 9.60
CA ALA A 232 18.70 7.72 10.73
C ALA A 232 18.81 6.97 12.07
N ILE A 233 19.22 5.69 12.03
CA ILE A 233 19.36 4.84 13.21
C ILE A 233 20.77 4.30 13.33
N THR A 234 21.17 4.07 14.59
CA THR A 234 22.44 3.44 14.98
C THR A 234 22.19 2.29 15.94
N GLU A 235 23.16 1.37 16.04
CA GLU A 235 23.13 0.31 17.03
C GLU A 235 23.05 0.90 18.45
N GLY A 236 22.24 0.27 19.30
CA GLY A 236 21.95 0.75 20.65
C GLY A 236 20.82 1.76 20.74
N GLN A 237 20.40 2.36 19.63
CA GLN A 237 19.29 3.32 19.61
C GLN A 237 17.94 2.60 19.75
N ARG A 238 16.98 3.26 20.43
CA ARG A 238 15.61 2.76 20.55
C ARG A 238 14.75 3.30 19.41
N VAL A 239 14.10 2.39 18.68
CA VAL A 239 13.10 2.71 17.65
C VAL A 239 11.69 2.54 18.21
N VAL A 240 10.75 3.28 17.64
CA VAL A 240 9.33 3.28 18.03
C VAL A 240 8.46 3.02 16.81
N SER A 241 7.36 2.32 17.00
CA SER A 241 6.35 2.07 15.97
C SER A 241 5.45 3.30 15.80
N PHE A 242 6.02 4.40 15.28
CA PHE A 242 5.30 5.68 15.13
C PHE A 242 5.57 6.31 13.76
N PRO A 243 4.54 6.64 12.96
CA PRO A 243 4.69 7.07 11.58
C PRO A 243 5.44 8.40 11.39
N PHE A 244 5.49 9.26 12.43
CA PHE A 244 6.20 10.54 12.38
C PHE A 244 7.68 10.46 12.79
N SER A 245 8.17 9.27 13.11
CA SER A 245 9.58 9.01 13.45
C SER A 245 10.12 7.81 12.68
N PRO A 246 10.22 7.91 11.33
CA PRO A 246 10.73 6.81 10.53
C PRO A 246 12.20 6.54 10.84
N ALA A 247 12.59 5.27 10.83
CA ALA A 247 13.98 4.84 10.98
C ALA A 247 14.86 5.23 9.78
N GLY A 248 14.22 5.47 8.64
CA GLY A 248 14.89 5.84 7.40
C GLY A 248 13.90 5.97 6.24
N VAL A 249 14.45 6.16 5.04
CA VAL A 249 13.68 6.23 3.79
C VAL A 249 14.22 5.19 2.82
N PHE A 250 13.35 4.29 2.40
CA PHE A 250 13.59 3.32 1.35
C PHE A 250 13.14 3.88 0.00
N VAL A 251 14.00 3.83 -0.99
CA VAL A 251 13.70 4.27 -2.37
C VAL A 251 13.47 3.01 -3.21
N ASP A 252 12.23 2.83 -3.61
CA ASP A 252 11.82 1.73 -4.49
C ASP A 252 12.29 2.01 -5.91
N THR A 253 13.07 1.11 -6.49
CA THR A 253 13.56 1.23 -7.87
C THR A 253 12.80 0.37 -8.86
N ALA A 254 11.90 -0.49 -8.40
CA ALA A 254 11.10 -1.36 -9.26
C ALA A 254 10.11 -0.55 -10.13
N GLU A 255 9.57 0.53 -9.58
CA GLU A 255 8.62 1.40 -10.28
C GLU A 255 9.20 2.80 -10.47
N LYS A 256 9.69 3.09 -11.68
CA LYS A 256 10.10 4.43 -12.08
C LYS A 256 9.03 5.03 -12.99
N ALA A 257 8.58 6.23 -12.67
CA ALA A 257 7.61 6.98 -13.46
C ALA A 257 8.25 8.20 -14.11
N LEU A 258 7.98 8.40 -15.39
CA LEU A 258 8.32 9.65 -16.09
C LEU A 258 7.18 10.64 -15.92
N VAL A 259 7.44 11.68 -15.17
CA VAL A 259 6.46 12.70 -14.83
C VAL A 259 6.80 14.01 -15.51
N VAL A 260 5.87 14.51 -16.32
CA VAL A 260 5.98 15.78 -17.05
C VAL A 260 5.05 16.79 -16.43
N GLN A 261 5.55 17.98 -16.20
CA GLN A 261 4.73 19.11 -15.76
C GLN A 261 4.26 19.93 -16.96
N VAL A 262 2.95 20.06 -17.09
CA VAL A 262 2.31 20.76 -18.23
C VAL A 262 1.41 21.88 -17.73
N HIS A 263 1.55 23.04 -18.36
CA HIS A 263 0.67 24.16 -18.03
C HIS A 263 -0.77 23.88 -18.38
N GLN A 264 -1.72 24.27 -17.51
CA GLN A 264 -3.16 23.95 -17.64
C GLN A 264 -3.79 24.34 -18.99
N ILE A 265 -3.27 25.39 -19.67
CA ILE A 265 -3.78 25.85 -20.97
C ILE A 265 -3.70 24.74 -22.04
N TYR A 266 -2.74 23.81 -21.91
CA TYR A 266 -2.48 22.79 -22.92
C TYR A 266 -3.19 21.46 -22.64
N LEU A 267 -3.72 21.24 -21.44
CA LEU A 267 -4.39 20.00 -21.04
C LEU A 267 -5.52 19.59 -21.97
N ARG A 268 -6.32 20.56 -22.42
CA ARG A 268 -7.46 20.30 -23.33
C ARG A 268 -7.07 19.62 -24.66
N HIS A 269 -5.79 19.69 -25.04
CA HIS A 269 -5.28 19.12 -26.30
C HIS A 269 -4.55 17.78 -26.07
N LEU A 270 -4.24 17.46 -24.82
CA LEU A 270 -3.56 16.21 -24.46
C LEU A 270 -4.57 15.07 -24.30
N ARG A 271 -4.18 13.89 -24.77
CA ARG A 271 -4.93 12.66 -24.64
C ARG A 271 -3.98 11.51 -24.38
N PRO A 272 -4.37 10.48 -23.58
CA PRO A 272 -3.63 9.23 -23.48
C PRO A 272 -3.38 8.61 -24.87
N GLY A 273 -2.22 7.98 -25.04
CA GLY A 273 -1.79 7.35 -26.28
C GLY A 273 -1.07 8.27 -27.26
N GLN A 274 -0.97 9.59 -26.99
CA GLN A 274 -0.23 10.51 -27.87
C GLN A 274 1.28 10.27 -27.76
N PRO A 275 2.03 10.35 -28.88
CA PRO A 275 3.47 10.16 -28.88
C PRO A 275 4.19 11.33 -28.18
N ALA A 276 5.29 11.00 -27.51
CA ALA A 276 6.13 11.97 -26.80
C ALA A 276 7.61 11.72 -27.09
N GLU A 277 8.40 12.78 -27.08
CA GLU A 277 9.86 12.73 -27.13
C GLU A 277 10.45 13.43 -25.91
N ILE A 278 11.43 12.81 -25.29
CA ILE A 278 12.08 13.27 -24.05
C ILE A 278 13.58 13.43 -24.28
N ALA A 279 14.11 14.58 -23.90
CA ALA A 279 15.53 14.86 -23.88
C ALA A 279 16.02 15.00 -22.43
N PHE A 280 16.70 14.01 -21.90
CA PHE A 280 17.28 14.05 -20.56
C PHE A 280 18.57 14.85 -20.52
N LYS A 281 18.78 15.62 -19.44
CA LYS A 281 20.04 16.35 -19.24
C LYS A 281 21.23 15.41 -18.98
N ILE A 282 20.98 14.26 -18.34
CA ILE A 282 22.00 13.27 -18.01
C ILE A 282 22.51 12.49 -19.25
N ARG A 283 21.73 12.49 -20.35
CA ARG A 283 22.10 11.84 -21.63
C ARG A 283 22.01 12.82 -22.80
N PRO A 284 22.97 13.74 -22.89
CA PRO A 284 23.00 14.70 -23.98
C PRO A 284 23.11 14.00 -25.35
N GLY A 285 22.36 14.50 -26.34
CA GLY A 285 22.32 13.92 -27.68
C GLY A 285 21.36 12.76 -27.88
N GLU A 286 20.92 12.08 -26.81
CA GLU A 286 19.94 10.99 -26.88
C GLU A 286 18.51 11.50 -26.70
N LEU A 287 17.56 10.86 -27.39
CA LEU A 287 16.14 11.10 -27.24
C LEU A 287 15.46 9.80 -26.85
N VAL A 288 14.60 9.90 -25.85
CA VAL A 288 13.73 8.81 -25.41
C VAL A 288 12.35 9.05 -25.99
N THR A 289 11.85 8.10 -26.77
CA THR A 289 10.47 8.11 -27.28
C THR A 289 9.56 7.37 -26.29
N GLY A 290 8.29 7.76 -26.30
CA GLY A 290 7.27 7.13 -25.47
C GLY A 290 5.89 7.64 -25.81
N THR A 291 4.92 7.20 -25.05
CA THR A 291 3.51 7.58 -25.19
C THR A 291 2.97 8.18 -23.90
N VAL A 292 2.07 9.14 -24.03
CA VAL A 292 1.31 9.69 -22.89
C VAL A 292 0.43 8.59 -22.33
N ASP A 293 0.60 8.30 -21.04
CA ASP A 293 -0.18 7.29 -20.32
C ASP A 293 -1.38 7.93 -19.62
N THR A 294 -1.12 8.60 -18.53
CA THR A 294 -2.17 9.18 -17.69
C THR A 294 -1.99 10.69 -17.56
N ILE A 295 -3.11 11.40 -17.61
CA ILE A 295 -3.18 12.84 -17.36
C ILE A 295 -3.90 13.01 -16.02
N PHE A 296 -3.21 13.59 -15.04
CA PHE A 296 -3.81 13.85 -13.74
C PHE A 296 -4.57 15.18 -13.80
N ASP A 297 -5.89 15.11 -13.66
CA ASP A 297 -6.78 16.28 -13.70
C ASP A 297 -6.79 17.09 -12.39
N ILE A 298 -5.95 16.70 -11.42
CA ILE A 298 -5.87 17.31 -10.09
C ILE A 298 -4.47 17.86 -9.88
N SER A 299 -4.35 19.15 -9.57
CA SER A 299 -3.11 19.74 -9.05
C SER A 299 -3.05 19.62 -7.52
N SER A 300 -1.87 19.79 -6.94
CA SER A 300 -1.67 19.72 -5.47
C SER A 300 -2.56 20.74 -4.71
N GLN A 301 -2.77 21.91 -5.27
CA GLN A 301 -3.65 22.95 -4.69
C GLN A 301 -5.15 22.74 -4.96
N GLY A 302 -5.51 21.79 -5.82
CA GLY A 302 -6.91 21.43 -6.08
C GLY A 302 -7.52 20.53 -5.00
N GLN A 303 -6.76 20.15 -3.99
CA GLN A 303 -7.22 19.33 -2.87
C GLN A 303 -7.51 20.20 -1.66
N ALA A 304 -8.72 20.10 -1.11
CA ALA A 304 -9.05 20.71 0.17
C ALA A 304 -8.38 19.93 1.29
N GLU A 305 -7.45 20.55 2.02
CA GLU A 305 -6.91 19.95 3.23
C GLU A 305 -8.00 19.83 4.30
N VAL A 306 -8.20 18.64 4.84
CA VAL A 306 -9.09 18.38 5.96
C VAL A 306 -8.38 18.83 7.25
N SER A 307 -8.27 20.14 7.47
CA SER A 307 -7.49 20.70 8.58
C SER A 307 -8.36 21.24 9.73
N GLY A 308 -9.69 21.21 9.62
CA GLY A 308 -10.59 21.81 10.62
C GLY A 308 -10.46 23.34 10.78
N THR A 309 -9.61 24.00 9.98
CA THR A 309 -9.46 25.46 9.92
C THR A 309 -10.22 26.01 8.73
N VAL A 310 -10.71 27.25 8.86
CA VAL A 310 -11.39 27.95 7.77
C VAL A 310 -10.39 28.16 6.62
N PHE A 311 -10.80 27.82 5.40
CA PHE A 311 -10.01 28.04 4.19
C PHE A 311 -9.60 29.51 4.09
N GLN A 312 -8.32 29.80 4.19
CA GLN A 312 -7.79 31.14 3.92
C GLN A 312 -7.55 31.27 2.42
N ALA A 313 -8.17 32.27 1.80
CA ALA A 313 -7.93 32.60 0.43
C ALA A 313 -6.49 33.09 0.26
N GLY A 314 -5.59 32.16 -0.10
CA GLY A 314 -4.23 32.47 -0.52
C GLY A 314 -4.20 32.98 -1.97
N GLU A 315 -3.04 33.45 -2.42
CA GLU A 315 -2.80 33.82 -3.81
C GLU A 315 -3.03 32.62 -4.72
N ILE A 316 -3.92 32.72 -5.70
CA ILE A 316 -4.20 31.66 -6.67
C ILE A 316 -3.03 31.59 -7.65
N VAL A 317 -2.11 30.67 -7.41
CA VAL A 317 -1.00 30.40 -8.33
C VAL A 317 -1.43 29.27 -9.28
N SER A 318 -1.25 29.48 -10.58
CA SER A 318 -1.50 28.43 -11.58
C SER A 318 -0.39 27.41 -11.53
N GLU A 319 -0.63 26.28 -10.84
CA GLU A 319 0.30 25.16 -10.83
C GLU A 319 0.21 24.33 -12.11
N PRO A 320 1.35 23.74 -12.53
CA PRO A 320 1.36 22.79 -13.64
C PRO A 320 0.65 21.50 -13.27
N PHE A 321 -0.02 20.90 -14.25
CA PHE A 321 -0.61 19.57 -14.13
C PHE A 321 0.43 18.49 -14.44
N ILE A 322 0.19 17.32 -13.91
CA ILE A 322 1.07 16.16 -14.04
C ILE A 322 0.57 15.25 -15.16
N VAL A 323 1.48 14.86 -16.04
CA VAL A 323 1.26 13.88 -17.09
C VAL A 323 2.32 12.79 -16.98
N THR A 324 1.93 11.53 -16.99
CA THR A 324 2.86 10.40 -17.03
C THR A 324 3.12 9.95 -18.45
N ILE A 325 4.34 9.51 -18.72
CA ILE A 325 4.76 8.97 -20.01
C ILE A 325 5.32 7.57 -19.79
N ILE A 326 4.89 6.63 -20.62
CA ILE A 326 5.50 5.30 -20.72
C ILE A 326 6.51 5.34 -21.86
N PRO A 327 7.79 5.05 -21.61
CA PRO A 327 8.79 4.98 -22.68
C PRO A 327 8.55 3.74 -23.54
N ASP A 328 8.82 3.84 -24.85
CA ASP A 328 8.72 2.72 -25.79
C ASP A 328 9.72 1.59 -25.47
N ASN A 329 10.87 1.97 -24.89
CA ASN A 329 11.84 1.02 -24.36
C ASN A 329 11.93 1.19 -22.83
N PRO A 330 11.35 0.26 -22.04
CA PRO A 330 11.38 0.34 -20.58
C PRO A 330 12.79 0.21 -19.99
N ASP A 331 13.72 -0.51 -20.63
CA ASP A 331 15.09 -0.74 -20.15
C ASP A 331 15.87 0.57 -19.98
N ILE A 332 15.46 1.62 -20.68
CA ILE A 332 16.12 2.92 -20.58
C ILE A 332 15.93 3.53 -19.18
N LEU A 333 14.83 3.20 -18.50
CA LEU A 333 14.58 3.67 -17.14
C LEU A 333 15.54 3.05 -16.12
N GLU A 334 16.03 1.84 -16.36
CA GLU A 334 17.02 1.22 -15.47
C GLU A 334 18.32 2.03 -15.44
N THR A 335 18.70 2.59 -16.59
CA THR A 335 19.95 3.33 -16.77
C THR A 335 19.88 4.81 -16.38
N ILE A 336 18.66 5.32 -16.13
CA ILE A 336 18.46 6.71 -15.72
C ILE A 336 18.19 6.76 -14.21
N PRO A 337 19.01 7.47 -13.43
CA PRO A 337 18.83 7.54 -11.98
C PRO A 337 17.56 8.31 -11.60
N PRO A 338 16.96 7.97 -10.47
CA PRO A 338 15.87 8.75 -9.89
C PRO A 338 16.26 10.22 -9.72
N GLY A 339 15.32 11.11 -9.97
CA GLY A 339 15.59 12.55 -9.91
C GLY A 339 16.17 13.15 -11.17
N ALA A 340 16.57 12.34 -12.17
CA ALA A 340 17.04 12.87 -13.46
C ALA A 340 15.94 13.74 -14.10
N ALA A 341 16.36 14.89 -14.62
CA ALA A 341 15.49 15.89 -15.22
C ALA A 341 15.78 16.08 -16.71
N GLY A 342 14.79 16.55 -17.44
CA GLY A 342 14.89 16.82 -18.86
C GLY A 342 13.75 17.69 -19.37
N LEU A 343 13.59 17.71 -20.69
CA LEU A 343 12.49 18.35 -21.39
C LEU A 343 11.73 17.29 -22.17
N ALA A 344 10.41 17.23 -21.98
CA ALA A 344 9.51 16.40 -22.76
C ALA A 344 8.65 17.27 -23.70
N ALA A 345 8.34 16.75 -24.87
CA ALA A 345 7.35 17.29 -25.79
C ALA A 345 6.36 16.19 -26.16
N MET A 346 5.08 16.51 -26.11
CA MET A 346 3.97 15.61 -26.47
C MET A 346 3.33 16.11 -27.76
N TYR A 347 3.05 15.21 -28.68
CA TYR A 347 2.55 15.57 -30.02
C TYR A 347 1.05 15.31 -30.10
N THR A 348 0.28 16.37 -30.12
CA THR A 348 -1.19 16.30 -30.17
C THR A 348 -1.71 16.18 -31.60
N ASP A 349 -2.96 15.79 -31.77
CA ASP A 349 -3.60 15.75 -33.10
C ASP A 349 -3.85 17.14 -33.69
N SER A 350 -3.66 18.20 -32.89
CA SER A 350 -3.84 19.59 -33.31
C SER A 350 -2.57 20.12 -33.94
N ALA A 351 -2.69 20.94 -35.00
CA ALA A 351 -1.58 21.68 -35.64
C ALA A 351 -0.35 20.81 -35.98
N ALA A 352 -0.53 19.61 -36.55
CA ALA A 352 0.51 18.63 -36.85
C ALA A 352 1.71 19.19 -37.65
N ALA A 353 1.49 20.22 -38.49
CA ALA A 353 2.58 20.88 -39.22
C ALA A 353 3.65 21.49 -38.27
N THR A 354 3.31 21.84 -37.04
CA THR A 354 4.23 22.42 -36.06
C THR A 354 5.08 21.39 -35.34
N HIS A 355 4.74 20.09 -35.44
CA HIS A 355 5.50 19.00 -34.81
C HIS A 355 6.97 18.98 -35.26
N VAL A 356 7.22 19.20 -36.55
CA VAL A 356 8.59 19.22 -37.10
C VAL A 356 9.45 20.24 -36.38
N ILE A 357 8.89 21.40 -36.10
CA ILE A 357 9.60 22.50 -35.42
C ILE A 357 9.90 22.12 -33.98
N ARG A 358 8.92 21.53 -33.27
CA ARG A 358 9.13 21.09 -31.90
C ARG A 358 10.17 19.97 -31.80
N LYS A 359 10.15 19.01 -32.75
CA LYS A 359 11.17 17.97 -32.86
C LYS A 359 12.57 18.55 -33.01
N VAL A 360 12.75 19.55 -33.85
CA VAL A 360 14.04 20.24 -33.99
C VAL A 360 14.46 20.92 -32.69
N ILE A 361 13.52 21.58 -31.99
CA ILE A 361 13.80 22.23 -30.71
C ILE A 361 14.22 21.22 -29.63
N VAL A 362 13.54 20.10 -29.51
CA VAL A 362 13.87 19.06 -28.52
C VAL A 362 15.26 18.46 -28.81
N ARG A 363 15.57 18.16 -30.09
CA ARG A 363 16.88 17.68 -30.50
C ARG A 363 17.98 18.70 -30.25
N MET A 364 17.71 19.96 -30.57
CA MET A 364 18.66 21.05 -30.31
C MET A 364 18.91 21.19 -28.80
N ASN A 365 17.88 21.11 -27.96
CA ASN A 365 18.02 21.09 -26.50
C ASN A 365 18.83 19.91 -26.00
N SER A 366 18.62 18.70 -26.58
CA SER A 366 19.41 17.52 -26.22
C SER A 366 20.92 17.74 -26.51
N ILE A 367 21.24 18.34 -27.65
CA ILE A 367 22.64 18.67 -28.01
C ILE A 367 23.18 19.79 -27.12
N LEU A 368 22.40 20.84 -26.84
CA LEU A 368 22.79 21.94 -25.97
C LEU A 368 23.12 21.50 -24.54
N ASN A 369 22.57 20.37 -24.08
CA ASN A 369 22.90 19.79 -22.78
C ASN A 369 24.38 19.38 -22.67
N TYR A 370 25.14 19.20 -23.80
CA TYR A 370 26.60 19.06 -23.76
C TYR A 370 27.35 20.34 -23.34
N ILE A 371 26.75 21.49 -23.62
CA ILE A 371 27.43 22.78 -23.48
C ILE A 371 26.96 23.53 -22.22
N ARG A 372 25.73 23.28 -21.76
CA ARG A 372 25.10 23.95 -20.60
C ARG A 372 24.72 22.97 -19.50
N PRO A 373 25.70 22.48 -18.72
CA PRO A 373 25.37 21.77 -17.50
C PRO A 373 24.84 22.78 -16.47
N GLY A 374 23.52 22.91 -16.30
CA GLY A 374 23.01 23.64 -15.14
C GLY A 374 22.16 24.89 -15.35
N LEU A 375 21.52 25.08 -16.52
CA LEU A 375 20.39 26.04 -16.66
C LEU A 375 19.06 25.33 -16.67
#